data_f93f5332cfa1ae20983a476225724cf4
#
_entry.id   f93f5332cfa1ae20983a476225724cf4
#
_cell.length_a   1.000
_cell.length_b   1.000
_cell.length_c   1.000
_cell.angle_alpha   90.00
_cell.angle_beta   90.00
_cell.angle_gamma   90.00
#
_symmetry.space_group_name_H-M   'P 1'
#
loop_
_entity.id
_entity.type
_entity.pdbx_description
1 polymer ?
#
loop_
_entity_poly.entity_id
_entity_poly.type
_entity_poly.pdbx_seq_one_letter_code
_entity_poly.pdbx_strand_id
1 'polypeptide(L)'
;MTKDMTQGSPLKLILAFAVPLMLGSLFQQFYNLADTIIVGRFVGVEALAAVGSVGGLNYLVLGFVNGIACGFSIPISWTFGAKDYKEMRRYTANTVWLSIFFAVVLTIVTVALTRSVLVWTNTPENIIDLADIYIRTIFWGIPFTLLYNVTSALMRALGDSKRPLYFLLVASFLNIALDLVCIIVFDMGAFGAAFATVFSQAVAGIGSLIYIMRHYPELRWSREEGRFSLTHCAKLCNMGIPMGLQCSITAIGSVVLQGAVNGLGSDIVAAQTAGGKAAQFLSVPLESIGTAMTTYTSQNMGAKDLGRVNRGVNTALGIGCVYSIASFLILRVTDKLLIGLFLDASETAIMANAQSFIFWNSVFYIPLAVLIIYRYTIQGLGFSGLAMFAGVAEMVARAMVGFWFVPLWGYFAACIANPVAWFFACFFLIPAYFVVRRRLQKEKDIEKAHDAQAAKA
;
A
#
# COMPACT_ATOMS: atom_id res chain seq x y z
N MET A 1 14.07 16.83 6.38
CA MET A 1 15.54 16.65 6.37
C MET A 1 15.81 15.18 6.17
N THR A 2 16.69 14.87 5.26
CA THR A 2 17.11 13.49 4.92
C THR A 2 17.64 12.77 6.16
N LYS A 3 17.31 11.50 6.32
CA LYS A 3 17.78 10.69 7.45
C LYS A 3 18.50 9.46 6.92
N ASP A 4 19.78 9.39 7.22
CA ASP A 4 20.60 8.24 6.92
C ASP A 4 20.23 7.07 7.85
N MET A 5 19.65 6.00 7.28
CA MET A 5 19.28 4.81 8.03
C MET A 5 20.40 3.77 8.12
N THR A 6 21.58 4.09 7.57
CA THR A 6 22.75 3.22 7.65
C THR A 6 23.51 3.37 8.98
N GLN A 7 23.15 4.36 9.82
CA GLN A 7 23.80 4.64 11.09
C GLN A 7 22.79 4.71 12.24
N GLY A 8 23.21 4.36 13.45
CA GLY A 8 22.37 4.42 14.66
C GLY A 8 21.60 3.13 14.96
N SER A 9 20.75 3.15 15.98
CA SER A 9 19.98 1.99 16.43
C SER A 9 18.85 1.64 15.45
N PRO A 10 18.76 0.39 14.95
CA PRO A 10 17.67 -0.05 14.08
C PRO A 10 16.29 0.23 14.67
N LEU A 11 16.08 -0.06 15.95
CA LEU A 11 14.82 0.17 16.65
C LEU A 11 14.35 1.62 16.57
N LYS A 12 15.24 2.56 16.92
CA LYS A 12 14.90 4.00 16.88
C LYS A 12 14.65 4.50 15.46
N LEU A 13 15.39 3.98 14.48
CA LEU A 13 15.25 4.36 13.08
C LEU A 13 13.92 3.86 12.48
N ILE A 14 13.61 2.57 12.68
CA ILE A 14 12.40 1.94 12.16
C ILE A 14 11.15 2.60 12.79
N LEU A 15 11.12 2.75 14.12
CA LEU A 15 9.97 3.37 14.79
C LEU A 15 9.81 4.85 14.44
N ALA A 16 10.90 5.63 14.41
CA ALA A 16 10.83 7.05 14.07
C ALA A 16 10.38 7.29 12.63
N PHE A 17 10.58 6.32 11.74
CA PHE A 17 10.10 6.36 10.36
C PHE A 17 8.67 5.81 10.22
N ALA A 18 8.35 4.72 10.92
CA ALA A 18 7.03 4.07 10.83
C ALA A 18 5.91 4.89 11.47
N VAL A 19 6.16 5.58 12.60
CA VAL A 19 5.13 6.34 13.32
C VAL A 19 4.49 7.45 12.46
N PRO A 20 5.24 8.32 11.75
CA PRO A 20 4.62 9.29 10.85
C PRO A 20 3.83 8.64 9.71
N LEU A 21 4.30 7.51 9.15
CA LEU A 21 3.56 6.77 8.12
C LEU A 21 2.25 6.21 8.67
N MET A 22 2.30 5.61 9.85
CA MET A 22 1.11 5.10 10.55
C MET A 22 0.07 6.20 10.76
N LEU A 23 0.49 7.35 11.27
CA LEU A 23 -0.40 8.50 11.45
C LEU A 23 -1.01 8.95 10.11
N GLY A 24 -0.20 9.04 9.05
CA GLY A 24 -0.68 9.37 7.70
C GLY A 24 -1.73 8.38 7.20
N SER A 25 -1.47 7.08 7.33
CA SER A 25 -2.41 6.05 6.90
C SER A 25 -3.69 6.03 7.74
N LEU A 26 -3.61 6.29 9.05
CA LEU A 26 -4.80 6.43 9.90
C LEU A 26 -5.64 7.65 9.48
N PHE A 27 -5.01 8.82 9.25
CA PHE A 27 -5.72 9.99 8.73
C PHE A 27 -6.36 9.72 7.37
N GLN A 28 -5.70 8.94 6.51
CA GLN A 28 -6.25 8.53 5.23
C GLN A 28 -7.52 7.68 5.41
N GLN A 29 -7.55 6.76 6.36
CA GLN A 29 -8.75 5.98 6.66
C GLN A 29 -9.88 6.87 7.19
N PHE A 30 -9.56 7.84 8.05
CA PHE A 30 -10.58 8.78 8.57
C PHE A 30 -11.18 9.65 7.47
N TYR A 31 -10.37 10.18 6.55
CA TYR A 31 -10.94 10.99 5.48
C TYR A 31 -11.76 10.16 4.49
N ASN A 32 -11.35 8.93 4.17
CA ASN A 32 -12.15 8.02 3.33
C ASN A 32 -13.51 7.73 3.97
N LEU A 33 -13.53 7.57 5.29
CA LEU A 33 -14.79 7.40 6.03
C LEU A 33 -15.65 8.67 5.97
N ALA A 34 -15.05 9.85 6.16
CA ALA A 34 -15.74 11.13 6.08
C ALA A 34 -16.36 11.38 4.70
N ASP A 35 -15.59 11.13 3.62
CA ASP A 35 -16.06 11.19 2.23
C ASP A 35 -17.28 10.28 2.01
N THR A 36 -17.21 9.04 2.47
CA THR A 36 -18.33 8.07 2.38
C THR A 36 -19.58 8.59 3.11
N ILE A 37 -19.40 9.17 4.30
CA ILE A 37 -20.52 9.74 5.09
C ILE A 37 -21.11 10.97 4.39
N ILE A 38 -20.28 11.85 3.85
CA ILE A 38 -20.73 13.07 3.15
C ILE A 38 -21.52 12.69 1.91
N VAL A 39 -21.00 11.79 1.08
CA VAL A 39 -21.72 11.30 -0.11
C VAL A 39 -23.05 10.66 0.27
N GLY A 40 -23.05 9.73 1.24
CA GLY A 40 -24.27 9.02 1.64
C GLY A 40 -25.34 9.94 2.24
N ARG A 41 -24.94 10.96 3.00
CA ARG A 41 -25.86 11.86 3.70
C ARG A 41 -26.40 13.00 2.83
N PHE A 42 -25.59 13.54 1.92
CA PHE A 42 -25.92 14.75 1.18
C PHE A 42 -26.24 14.49 -0.30
N VAL A 43 -25.69 13.43 -0.90
CA VAL A 43 -25.99 13.08 -2.30
C VAL A 43 -27.08 12.01 -2.38
N GLY A 44 -27.08 11.06 -1.45
CA GLY A 44 -28.12 10.03 -1.33
C GLY A 44 -27.62 8.61 -1.48
N VAL A 45 -28.54 7.67 -1.30
CA VAL A 45 -28.25 6.22 -1.23
C VAL A 45 -27.74 5.67 -2.56
N GLU A 46 -28.26 6.15 -3.68
CA GLU A 46 -27.83 5.69 -5.03
C GLU A 46 -26.37 6.10 -5.32
N ALA A 47 -25.99 7.33 -4.96
CA ALA A 47 -24.60 7.78 -5.10
C ALA A 47 -23.67 7.02 -4.18
N LEU A 48 -24.08 6.73 -2.94
CA LEU A 48 -23.30 5.91 -2.01
C LEU A 48 -23.12 4.48 -2.56
N ALA A 49 -24.18 3.88 -3.13
CA ALA A 49 -24.11 2.58 -3.76
C ALA A 49 -23.19 2.59 -5.00
N ALA A 50 -23.25 3.66 -5.81
CA ALA A 50 -22.39 3.85 -6.97
C ALA A 50 -20.90 3.91 -6.57
N VAL A 51 -20.55 4.76 -5.60
CA VAL A 51 -19.18 4.88 -5.07
C VAL A 51 -18.70 3.57 -4.44
N GLY A 52 -19.57 2.90 -3.69
CA GLY A 52 -19.27 1.59 -3.09
C GLY A 52 -19.00 0.50 -4.12
N SER A 53 -19.78 0.44 -5.21
CA SER A 53 -19.65 -0.58 -6.27
C SER A 53 -18.31 -0.53 -6.99
N VAL A 54 -17.72 0.66 -7.13
CA VAL A 54 -16.43 0.86 -7.81
C VAL A 54 -15.21 0.79 -6.89
N GLY A 55 -15.42 0.59 -5.58
CA GLY A 55 -14.33 0.57 -4.59
C GLY A 55 -13.24 -0.47 -4.89
N GLY A 56 -13.65 -1.68 -5.32
CA GLY A 56 -12.71 -2.73 -5.71
C GLY A 56 -11.89 -2.37 -6.95
N LEU A 57 -12.51 -1.79 -7.97
CA LEU A 57 -11.84 -1.33 -9.19
C LEU A 57 -10.87 -0.17 -8.89
N ASN A 58 -11.31 0.76 -8.05
CA ASN A 58 -10.47 1.87 -7.59
C ASN A 58 -9.22 1.37 -6.87
N TYR A 59 -9.38 0.43 -5.93
CA TYR A 59 -8.27 -0.17 -5.19
C TYR A 59 -7.29 -0.92 -6.10
N LEU A 60 -7.81 -1.66 -7.10
CA LEU A 60 -6.98 -2.37 -8.07
C LEU A 60 -6.09 -1.41 -8.87
N VAL A 61 -6.65 -0.32 -9.39
CA VAL A 61 -5.90 0.64 -10.23
C VAL A 61 -4.99 1.54 -9.40
N LEU A 62 -5.50 2.17 -8.34
CA LEU A 62 -4.70 3.06 -7.51
C LEU A 62 -3.69 2.30 -6.65
N GLY A 63 -3.98 1.04 -6.28
CA GLY A 63 -3.01 0.15 -5.65
C GLY A 63 -1.83 -0.15 -6.57
N PHE A 64 -2.08 -0.38 -7.87
CA PHE A 64 -1.03 -0.53 -8.88
C PHE A 64 -0.18 0.73 -9.00
N VAL A 65 -0.81 1.91 -9.08
CA VAL A 65 -0.14 3.23 -9.14
C VAL A 65 0.77 3.45 -7.92
N ASN A 66 0.27 3.15 -6.71
CA ASN A 66 1.05 3.24 -5.48
C ASN A 66 2.22 2.24 -5.46
N GLY A 67 1.99 1.00 -5.86
CA GLY A 67 3.03 -0.03 -5.93
C GLY A 67 4.17 0.33 -6.88
N ILE A 68 3.85 0.86 -8.07
CA ILE A 68 4.85 1.37 -9.02
C ILE A 68 5.69 2.49 -8.38
N ALA A 69 5.06 3.47 -7.75
CA ALA A 69 5.75 4.60 -7.12
C ALA A 69 6.70 4.14 -6.01
N CYS A 70 6.24 3.20 -5.18
CA CYS A 70 7.08 2.59 -4.13
C CYS A 70 8.26 1.81 -4.73
N GLY A 71 8.04 1.04 -5.79
CA GLY A 71 9.09 0.27 -6.44
C GLY A 71 10.16 1.14 -7.10
N PHE A 72 9.77 2.24 -7.73
CA PHE A 72 10.72 3.20 -8.33
C PHE A 72 11.62 3.87 -7.29
N SER A 73 11.20 3.97 -6.04
CA SER A 73 12.00 4.54 -4.97
C SER A 73 13.13 3.64 -4.47
N ILE A 74 13.10 2.33 -4.74
CA ILE A 74 14.08 1.36 -4.23
C ILE A 74 15.49 1.62 -4.77
N PRO A 75 15.74 1.72 -6.10
CA PRO A 75 17.07 2.03 -6.63
C PRO A 75 17.59 3.40 -6.17
N ILE A 76 16.71 4.37 -5.96
CA ILE A 76 17.06 5.69 -5.42
C ILE A 76 17.53 5.57 -3.96
N SER A 77 16.84 4.76 -3.17
CA SER A 77 17.21 4.49 -1.78
C SER A 77 18.54 3.73 -1.68
N TRP A 78 18.84 2.80 -2.61
CA TRP A 78 20.15 2.13 -2.67
C TRP A 78 21.28 3.11 -2.94
N THR A 79 21.13 3.94 -3.98
CA THR A 79 22.17 4.91 -4.37
C THR A 79 22.37 5.98 -3.29
N PHE A 80 21.30 6.35 -2.58
CA PHE A 80 21.39 7.22 -1.40
C PHE A 80 22.20 6.54 -0.28
N GLY A 81 21.91 5.28 0.05
CA GLY A 81 22.66 4.50 1.05
C GLY A 81 24.12 4.27 0.66
N ALA A 82 24.41 4.11 -0.64
CA ALA A 82 25.76 4.02 -1.19
C ALA A 82 26.49 5.37 -1.25
N LYS A 83 25.81 6.49 -0.98
CA LYS A 83 26.29 7.87 -1.18
C LYS A 83 26.67 8.19 -2.63
N ASP A 84 26.14 7.43 -3.59
CA ASP A 84 26.31 7.71 -5.02
C ASP A 84 25.21 8.65 -5.53
N TYR A 85 25.38 9.92 -5.25
CA TYR A 85 24.41 10.96 -5.60
C TYR A 85 24.28 11.17 -7.10
N LYS A 86 25.31 10.85 -7.90
CA LYS A 86 25.25 10.98 -9.37
C LYS A 86 24.28 9.95 -9.96
N GLU A 87 24.45 8.70 -9.56
CA GLU A 87 23.58 7.61 -10.01
C GLU A 87 22.16 7.78 -9.44
N MET A 88 22.04 8.28 -8.20
CA MET A 88 20.74 8.61 -7.59
C MET A 88 19.97 9.62 -8.43
N ARG A 89 20.60 10.69 -8.92
CA ARG A 89 19.97 11.70 -9.76
C ARG A 89 19.55 11.13 -11.11
N ARG A 90 20.33 10.21 -11.71
CA ARG A 90 19.93 9.48 -12.91
C ARG A 90 18.67 8.64 -12.70
N TYR A 91 18.59 7.87 -11.61
CA TYR A 91 17.38 7.13 -11.27
C TYR A 91 16.20 8.06 -11.02
N THR A 92 16.40 9.17 -10.33
CA THR A 92 15.34 10.17 -10.09
C THR A 92 14.79 10.75 -11.37
N ALA A 93 15.67 11.16 -12.32
CA ALA A 93 15.25 11.68 -13.63
C ALA A 93 14.49 10.63 -14.45
N ASN A 94 14.99 9.39 -14.48
CA ASN A 94 14.31 8.31 -15.20
C ASN A 94 12.99 7.89 -14.54
N THR A 95 12.85 8.05 -13.21
CA THR A 95 11.58 7.91 -12.52
C THR A 95 10.55 8.92 -13.00
N VAL A 96 10.95 10.17 -13.25
CA VAL A 96 10.05 11.20 -13.82
C VAL A 96 9.58 10.81 -15.23
N TRP A 97 10.49 10.37 -16.10
CA TRP A 97 10.12 9.90 -17.45
C TRP A 97 9.12 8.74 -17.42
N LEU A 98 9.38 7.74 -16.60
CA LEU A 98 8.47 6.59 -16.42
C LEU A 98 7.15 7.01 -15.80
N SER A 99 7.17 7.93 -14.84
CA SER A 99 5.94 8.42 -14.22
C SER A 99 5.03 9.12 -15.21
N ILE A 100 5.59 9.94 -16.10
CA ILE A 100 4.82 10.57 -17.19
C ILE A 100 4.25 9.51 -18.12
N PHE A 101 5.05 8.52 -18.52
CA PHE A 101 4.61 7.43 -19.38
C PHE A 101 3.45 6.65 -18.74
N PHE A 102 3.61 6.18 -17.49
CA PHE A 102 2.57 5.44 -16.79
C PHE A 102 1.34 6.29 -16.49
N ALA A 103 1.50 7.58 -16.16
CA ALA A 103 0.37 8.47 -15.97
C ALA A 103 -0.50 8.55 -17.24
N VAL A 104 0.11 8.75 -18.40
CA VAL A 104 -0.61 8.84 -19.68
C VAL A 104 -1.25 7.51 -20.05
N VAL A 105 -0.48 6.43 -20.02
CA VAL A 105 -0.97 5.09 -20.42
C VAL A 105 -2.09 4.62 -19.51
N LEU A 106 -1.91 4.69 -18.17
CA LEU A 106 -2.92 4.25 -17.24
C LEU A 106 -4.19 5.10 -17.34
N THR A 107 -4.07 6.43 -17.45
CA THR A 107 -5.25 7.29 -17.61
C THR A 107 -6.03 6.94 -18.86
N ILE A 108 -5.37 6.82 -20.01
CA ILE A 108 -6.05 6.49 -21.29
C ILE A 108 -6.73 5.12 -21.19
N VAL A 109 -6.01 4.10 -20.73
CA VAL A 109 -6.52 2.73 -20.66
C VAL A 109 -7.68 2.63 -19.68
N THR A 110 -7.54 3.17 -18.47
CA THR A 110 -8.59 3.06 -17.46
C THR A 110 -9.83 3.86 -17.82
N VAL A 111 -9.69 5.10 -18.31
CA VAL A 111 -10.82 5.93 -18.75
C VAL A 111 -11.55 5.29 -19.93
N ALA A 112 -10.82 4.73 -20.91
CA ALA A 112 -11.43 4.07 -22.08
C ALA A 112 -12.20 2.79 -21.68
N LEU A 113 -11.70 2.04 -20.72
CA LEU A 113 -12.28 0.76 -20.30
C LEU A 113 -13.33 0.88 -19.18
N THR A 114 -13.48 2.04 -18.55
CA THR A 114 -14.34 2.23 -17.36
C THR A 114 -15.74 1.68 -17.59
N ARG A 115 -16.45 2.13 -18.64
CA ARG A 115 -17.83 1.70 -18.90
C ARG A 115 -17.94 0.20 -19.17
N SER A 116 -16.99 -0.37 -19.93
CA SER A 116 -16.96 -1.80 -20.23
C SER A 116 -16.76 -2.64 -18.97
N VAL A 117 -15.88 -2.21 -18.08
CA VAL A 117 -15.63 -2.90 -16.80
C VAL A 117 -16.85 -2.84 -15.90
N LEU A 118 -17.56 -1.71 -15.83
CA LEU A 118 -18.79 -1.59 -15.03
C LEU A 118 -19.89 -2.53 -15.54
N VAL A 119 -20.03 -2.68 -16.86
CA VAL A 119 -20.96 -3.65 -17.45
C VAL A 119 -20.53 -5.09 -17.13
N TRP A 120 -19.25 -5.42 -17.26
CA TRP A 120 -18.73 -6.77 -16.95
C TRP A 120 -18.86 -7.15 -15.47
N THR A 121 -18.82 -6.16 -14.59
CA THR A 121 -19.02 -6.39 -13.13
C THR A 121 -20.51 -6.42 -12.74
N ASN A 122 -21.43 -6.39 -13.73
CA ASN A 122 -22.87 -6.37 -13.51
C ASN A 122 -23.32 -5.24 -12.56
N THR A 123 -22.74 -4.04 -12.72
CA THR A 123 -23.19 -2.86 -11.97
C THR A 123 -24.65 -2.56 -12.34
N PRO A 124 -25.57 -2.40 -11.35
CA PRO A 124 -26.99 -2.15 -11.61
C PRO A 124 -27.22 -0.91 -12.48
N GLU A 125 -28.21 -0.99 -13.40
CA GLU A 125 -28.49 0.07 -14.38
C GLU A 125 -28.84 1.42 -13.75
N ASN A 126 -29.51 1.41 -12.60
CA ASN A 126 -29.88 2.63 -11.86
C ASN A 126 -28.71 3.42 -11.27
N ILE A 127 -27.54 2.80 -11.08
CA ILE A 127 -26.36 3.46 -10.49
C ILE A 127 -25.16 3.49 -11.44
N ILE A 128 -25.18 2.80 -12.58
CA ILE A 128 -24.03 2.66 -13.47
C ILE A 128 -23.55 3.99 -14.02
N ASP A 129 -24.41 4.95 -14.27
CA ASP A 129 -24.05 6.27 -14.79
C ASP A 129 -23.37 7.12 -13.71
N LEU A 130 -23.85 7.06 -12.46
CA LEU A 130 -23.20 7.71 -11.33
C LEU A 130 -21.82 7.08 -11.03
N ALA A 131 -21.75 5.74 -11.10
CA ALA A 131 -20.51 4.99 -10.93
C ALA A 131 -19.49 5.34 -12.02
N ASP A 132 -19.92 5.44 -13.29
CA ASP A 132 -19.04 5.81 -14.41
C ASP A 132 -18.51 7.24 -14.25
N ILE A 133 -19.36 8.20 -13.94
CA ILE A 133 -18.96 9.60 -13.71
C ILE A 133 -17.94 9.67 -12.58
N TYR A 134 -18.22 9.04 -11.43
CA TYR A 134 -17.34 9.07 -10.27
C TYR A 134 -15.97 8.46 -10.58
N ILE A 135 -15.92 7.19 -11.02
CA ILE A 135 -14.66 6.48 -11.20
C ILE A 135 -13.85 7.01 -12.38
N ARG A 136 -14.51 7.44 -13.46
CA ARG A 136 -13.86 8.06 -14.62
C ARG A 136 -13.19 9.37 -14.21
N THR A 137 -13.81 10.18 -13.36
CA THR A 137 -13.21 11.39 -12.81
C THR A 137 -11.97 11.07 -11.97
N ILE A 138 -12.04 10.05 -11.11
CA ILE A 138 -10.88 9.57 -10.34
C ILE A 138 -9.74 9.13 -11.28
N PHE A 139 -10.05 8.42 -12.37
CA PHE A 139 -9.03 7.95 -13.32
C PHE A 139 -8.42 9.08 -14.16
N TRP A 140 -9.16 10.14 -14.46
CA TRP A 140 -8.56 11.38 -14.99
C TRP A 140 -7.58 12.02 -14.01
N GLY A 141 -7.74 11.79 -12.72
CA GLY A 141 -6.86 12.21 -11.63
C GLY A 141 -5.60 11.37 -11.46
N ILE A 142 -5.42 10.22 -12.16
CA ILE A 142 -4.24 9.36 -12.01
C ILE A 142 -2.91 10.11 -12.13
N PRO A 143 -2.70 11.07 -13.05
CA PRO A 143 -1.45 11.83 -13.10
C PRO A 143 -1.11 12.55 -11.80
N PHE A 144 -2.08 13.12 -11.11
CA PHE A 144 -1.88 13.81 -9.85
C PHE A 144 -1.65 12.86 -8.69
N THR A 145 -2.41 11.76 -8.66
CA THR A 145 -2.21 10.68 -7.67
C THR A 145 -0.83 10.05 -7.82
N LEU A 146 -0.38 9.76 -9.04
CA LEU A 146 0.96 9.24 -9.30
C LEU A 146 2.04 10.27 -8.92
N LEU A 147 1.84 11.54 -9.23
CA LEU A 147 2.76 12.62 -8.84
C LEU A 147 2.94 12.67 -7.33
N TYR A 148 1.84 12.66 -6.56
CA TYR A 148 1.91 12.65 -5.10
C TYR A 148 2.60 11.38 -4.57
N ASN A 149 2.24 10.21 -5.09
CA ASN A 149 2.83 8.94 -4.65
C ASN A 149 4.34 8.87 -4.94
N VAL A 150 4.77 9.29 -6.12
CA VAL A 150 6.19 9.30 -6.51
C VAL A 150 6.97 10.30 -5.68
N THR A 151 6.50 11.54 -5.52
CA THR A 151 7.18 12.55 -4.70
C THR A 151 7.27 12.13 -3.23
N SER A 152 6.21 11.51 -2.70
CA SER A 152 6.21 10.92 -1.35
C SER A 152 7.19 9.76 -1.24
N ALA A 153 7.27 8.89 -2.25
CA ALA A 153 8.20 7.77 -2.29
C ALA A 153 9.67 8.25 -2.38
N LEU A 154 9.94 9.32 -3.15
CA LEU A 154 11.27 9.95 -3.21
C LEU A 154 11.70 10.50 -1.86
N MET A 155 10.85 11.23 -1.15
CA MET A 155 11.14 11.72 0.19
C MET A 155 11.41 10.56 1.16
N ARG A 156 10.58 9.49 1.11
CA ARG A 156 10.80 8.28 1.91
C ARG A 156 12.11 7.57 1.56
N ALA A 157 12.51 7.50 0.29
CA ALA A 157 13.78 6.90 -0.12
C ALA A 157 14.99 7.56 0.55
N LEU A 158 14.91 8.87 0.78
CA LEU A 158 15.94 9.66 1.49
C LEU A 158 15.74 9.66 3.03
N GLY A 159 14.84 8.82 3.55
CA GLY A 159 14.61 8.66 4.99
C GLY A 159 13.67 9.70 5.62
N ASP A 160 12.96 10.50 4.83
CA ASP A 160 11.97 11.45 5.35
C ASP A 160 10.54 10.92 5.23
N SER A 161 9.96 10.51 6.35
CA SER A 161 8.56 10.08 6.44
C SER A 161 7.60 11.16 6.96
N LYS A 162 8.14 12.28 7.48
CA LYS A 162 7.33 13.35 8.08
C LYS A 162 6.72 14.27 7.03
N ARG A 163 7.50 14.63 6.00
CA ARG A 163 7.03 15.56 4.97
C ARG A 163 5.88 15.00 4.14
N PRO A 164 5.93 13.72 3.68
CA PRO A 164 4.76 13.10 3.05
C PRO A 164 3.50 13.16 3.91
N LEU A 165 3.64 12.94 5.23
CA LEU A 165 2.52 13.07 6.18
C LEU A 165 1.90 14.47 6.14
N TYR A 166 2.70 15.53 6.16
CA TYR A 166 2.16 16.91 6.15
C TYR A 166 1.37 17.22 4.88
N PHE A 167 1.88 16.79 3.71
CA PHE A 167 1.14 16.95 2.45
C PHE A 167 -0.15 16.12 2.42
N LEU A 168 -0.12 14.92 3.00
CA LEU A 168 -1.32 14.09 3.13
C LEU A 168 -2.37 14.74 4.05
N LEU A 169 -1.95 15.31 5.18
CA LEU A 169 -2.86 16.02 6.08
C LEU A 169 -3.52 17.22 5.38
N VAL A 170 -2.72 18.03 4.67
CA VAL A 170 -3.26 19.16 3.89
C VAL A 170 -4.26 18.67 2.85
N ALA A 171 -3.92 17.60 2.11
CA ALA A 171 -4.83 17.03 1.12
C ALA A 171 -6.12 16.49 1.77
N SER A 172 -6.04 15.84 2.92
CA SER A 172 -7.19 15.26 3.61
C SER A 172 -8.17 16.36 4.11
N PHE A 173 -7.65 17.40 4.73
CA PHE A 173 -8.49 18.53 5.16
C PHE A 173 -9.10 19.30 3.98
N LEU A 174 -8.30 19.51 2.92
CA LEU A 174 -8.77 20.14 1.70
C LEU A 174 -9.86 19.31 1.01
N ASN A 175 -9.69 17.99 0.95
CA ASN A 175 -10.68 17.09 0.38
C ASN A 175 -12.02 17.19 1.12
N ILE A 176 -12.04 17.07 2.45
CA ILE A 176 -13.27 17.18 3.25
C ILE A 176 -13.95 18.56 3.03
N ALA A 177 -13.16 19.65 3.01
CA ALA A 177 -13.69 20.98 2.78
C ALA A 177 -14.30 21.11 1.37
N LEU A 178 -13.61 20.58 0.35
CA LEU A 178 -14.09 20.61 -1.03
C LEU A 178 -15.29 19.69 -1.25
N ASP A 179 -15.36 18.53 -0.60
CA ASP A 179 -16.53 17.65 -0.65
C ASP A 179 -17.78 18.41 -0.17
N LEU A 180 -17.69 19.08 0.98
CA LEU A 180 -18.81 19.89 1.49
C LEU A 180 -19.17 21.03 0.54
N VAL A 181 -18.20 21.74 -0.02
CA VAL A 181 -18.45 22.86 -0.94
C VAL A 181 -19.02 22.34 -2.27
N CYS A 182 -18.40 21.34 -2.90
CA CYS A 182 -18.83 20.82 -4.20
C CYS A 182 -20.18 20.13 -4.13
N ILE A 183 -20.46 19.40 -3.04
CA ILE A 183 -21.71 18.65 -2.89
C ILE A 183 -22.83 19.55 -2.38
N ILE A 184 -22.60 20.36 -1.32
CA ILE A 184 -23.68 21.09 -0.67
C ILE A 184 -23.92 22.46 -1.34
N VAL A 185 -22.84 23.18 -1.74
CA VAL A 185 -22.99 24.54 -2.29
C VAL A 185 -23.21 24.50 -3.79
N PHE A 186 -22.46 23.64 -4.51
CA PHE A 186 -22.53 23.56 -5.98
C PHE A 186 -23.41 22.43 -6.50
N ASP A 187 -23.96 21.57 -5.65
CA ASP A 187 -24.85 20.43 -6.00
C ASP A 187 -24.27 19.52 -7.11
N MET A 188 -22.94 19.29 -7.03
CA MET A 188 -22.23 18.50 -8.07
C MET A 188 -22.38 16.98 -7.88
N GLY A 189 -23.06 16.52 -6.86
CA GLY A 189 -23.32 15.09 -6.60
C GLY A 189 -22.04 14.23 -6.53
N ALA A 190 -22.10 13.04 -7.09
CA ALA A 190 -20.95 12.09 -7.11
C ALA A 190 -19.71 12.64 -7.88
N PHE A 191 -19.94 13.47 -8.91
CA PHE A 191 -18.83 14.16 -9.59
C PHE A 191 -18.08 15.09 -8.64
N GLY A 192 -18.80 15.81 -7.78
CA GLY A 192 -18.21 16.72 -6.78
C GLY A 192 -17.24 16.00 -5.84
N ALA A 193 -17.63 14.85 -5.31
CA ALA A 193 -16.76 14.01 -4.45
C ALA A 193 -15.49 13.55 -5.20
N ALA A 194 -15.64 13.04 -6.42
CA ALA A 194 -14.48 12.63 -7.21
C ALA A 194 -13.56 13.80 -7.55
N PHE A 195 -14.13 14.95 -7.91
CA PHE A 195 -13.38 16.18 -8.20
C PHE A 195 -12.60 16.67 -6.97
N ALA A 196 -13.24 16.71 -5.81
CA ALA A 196 -12.58 17.11 -4.55
C ALA A 196 -11.37 16.21 -4.24
N THR A 197 -11.52 14.90 -4.43
CA THR A 197 -10.43 13.94 -4.25
C THR A 197 -9.27 14.21 -5.24
N VAL A 198 -9.56 14.35 -6.53
CA VAL A 198 -8.54 14.61 -7.56
C VAL A 198 -7.83 15.94 -7.33
N PHE A 199 -8.58 17.00 -7.01
CA PHE A 199 -8.02 18.32 -6.76
C PHE A 199 -7.12 18.33 -5.52
N SER A 200 -7.53 17.68 -4.46
CA SER A 200 -6.73 17.55 -3.23
C SER A 200 -5.42 16.78 -3.47
N GLN A 201 -5.47 15.72 -4.26
CA GLN A 201 -4.27 14.99 -4.70
C GLN A 201 -3.37 15.86 -5.59
N ALA A 202 -3.94 16.68 -6.47
CA ALA A 202 -3.18 17.63 -7.28
C ALA A 202 -2.43 18.65 -6.43
N VAL A 203 -3.10 19.24 -5.44
CA VAL A 203 -2.49 20.21 -4.50
C VAL A 203 -1.36 19.55 -3.72
N ALA A 204 -1.57 18.34 -3.19
CA ALA A 204 -0.54 17.59 -2.47
C ALA A 204 0.64 17.21 -3.38
N GLY A 205 0.35 16.73 -4.60
CA GLY A 205 1.38 16.32 -5.56
C GLY A 205 2.24 17.51 -6.03
N ILE A 206 1.61 18.60 -6.44
CA ILE A 206 2.31 19.83 -6.87
C ILE A 206 3.07 20.44 -5.68
N GLY A 207 2.44 20.54 -4.51
CA GLY A 207 3.07 21.07 -3.30
C GLY A 207 4.30 20.27 -2.89
N SER A 208 4.21 18.94 -2.90
CA SER A 208 5.33 18.05 -2.58
C SER A 208 6.46 18.14 -3.62
N LEU A 209 6.12 18.28 -4.92
CA LEU A 209 7.10 18.49 -5.99
C LEU A 209 7.87 19.80 -5.79
N ILE A 210 7.15 20.91 -5.56
CA ILE A 210 7.77 22.23 -5.28
C ILE A 210 8.66 22.14 -4.04
N TYR A 211 8.21 21.43 -3.01
CA TYR A 211 8.98 21.24 -1.79
C TYR A 211 10.28 20.47 -2.07
N ILE A 212 10.22 19.36 -2.84
CA ILE A 212 11.42 18.60 -3.24
C ILE A 212 12.38 19.49 -4.00
N MET A 213 11.91 20.23 -5.00
CA MET A 213 12.75 21.12 -5.81
C MET A 213 13.47 22.19 -4.99
N ARG A 214 12.85 22.63 -3.88
CA ARG A 214 13.44 23.67 -3.03
C ARG A 214 14.38 23.13 -1.95
N HIS A 215 14.04 21.97 -1.34
CA HIS A 215 14.66 21.51 -0.09
C HIS A 215 15.52 20.24 -0.22
N TYR A 216 15.52 19.59 -1.40
CA TYR A 216 16.34 18.40 -1.65
C TYR A 216 17.31 18.62 -2.81
N PRO A 217 18.39 19.40 -2.59
CA PRO A 217 19.36 19.68 -3.64
C PRO A 217 20.03 18.42 -4.20
N GLU A 218 20.07 17.34 -3.39
CA GLU A 218 20.64 16.05 -3.77
C GLU A 218 19.88 15.38 -4.92
N LEU A 219 18.58 15.69 -5.10
CA LEU A 219 17.73 15.15 -6.16
C LEU A 219 17.76 16.01 -7.44
N ARG A 220 18.41 17.19 -7.42
CA ARG A 220 18.50 18.05 -8.59
C ARG A 220 19.52 17.47 -9.57
N TRP A 221 19.07 17.12 -10.75
CA TRP A 221 19.91 16.55 -11.81
C TRP A 221 20.37 17.63 -12.79
N SER A 222 21.55 17.39 -13.37
CA SER A 222 22.09 18.16 -14.50
C SER A 222 21.45 17.70 -15.83
N ARG A 223 21.67 18.43 -16.90
CA ARG A 223 21.16 18.07 -18.24
C ARG A 223 21.65 16.68 -18.70
N GLU A 224 22.86 16.27 -18.32
CA GLU A 224 23.39 14.94 -18.65
C GLU A 224 22.75 13.83 -17.81
N GLU A 225 22.56 14.06 -16.53
CA GLU A 225 21.92 13.10 -15.60
C GLU A 225 20.43 12.93 -15.90
N GLY A 226 19.80 13.97 -16.48
CA GLY A 226 18.38 13.97 -16.87
C GLY A 226 18.06 13.21 -18.15
N ARG A 227 19.05 12.68 -18.88
CA ARG A 227 18.83 11.94 -20.12
C ARG A 227 18.08 10.63 -19.85
N PHE A 228 17.17 10.32 -20.77
CA PHE A 228 16.49 9.02 -20.76
C PHE A 228 17.49 7.89 -20.93
N SER A 229 17.38 6.87 -20.09
CA SER A 229 18.25 5.69 -20.13
C SER A 229 17.41 4.41 -19.97
N LEU A 230 17.40 3.60 -21.02
CA LEU A 230 16.65 2.35 -21.02
C LEU A 230 17.11 1.39 -19.90
N THR A 231 18.40 1.38 -19.57
CA THR A 231 18.96 0.54 -18.50
C THR A 231 18.40 0.95 -17.13
N HIS A 232 18.32 2.26 -16.83
CA HIS A 232 17.74 2.75 -15.59
C HIS A 232 16.23 2.49 -15.55
N CYS A 233 15.54 2.76 -16.65
CA CYS A 233 14.11 2.48 -16.79
C CYS A 233 13.80 0.99 -16.59
N ALA A 234 14.58 0.08 -17.17
CA ALA A 234 14.41 -1.35 -17.00
C ALA A 234 14.57 -1.79 -15.54
N LYS A 235 15.57 -1.25 -14.82
CA LYS A 235 15.76 -1.53 -13.38
C LYS A 235 14.59 -0.99 -12.54
N LEU A 236 14.11 0.21 -12.82
CA LEU A 236 12.94 0.81 -12.15
C LEU A 236 11.68 -0.04 -12.41
N CYS A 237 11.41 -0.41 -13.66
CA CYS A 237 10.28 -1.26 -14.02
C CYS A 237 10.35 -2.66 -13.37
N ASN A 238 11.54 -3.24 -13.29
CA ASN A 238 11.74 -4.54 -12.62
C ASN A 238 11.42 -4.50 -11.12
N MET A 239 11.47 -3.32 -10.49
CA MET A 239 11.01 -3.12 -9.10
C MET A 239 9.55 -2.69 -9.04
N GLY A 240 9.17 -1.71 -9.85
CA GLY A 240 7.86 -1.06 -9.77
C GLY A 240 6.72 -1.95 -10.26
N ILE A 241 6.86 -2.56 -11.43
CA ILE A 241 5.77 -3.37 -12.02
C ILE A 241 5.38 -4.54 -11.11
N PRO A 242 6.31 -5.36 -10.59
CA PRO A 242 5.94 -6.44 -9.68
C PRO A 242 5.28 -5.95 -8.39
N MET A 243 5.69 -4.78 -7.85
CA MET A 243 5.05 -4.21 -6.66
C MET A 243 3.64 -3.71 -6.96
N GLY A 244 3.42 -3.09 -8.11
CA GLY A 244 2.09 -2.71 -8.57
C GLY A 244 1.18 -3.92 -8.78
N LEU A 245 1.66 -4.94 -9.49
CA LEU A 245 0.93 -6.19 -9.73
C LEU A 245 0.61 -6.91 -8.42
N GLN A 246 1.50 -6.91 -7.44
CA GLN A 246 1.24 -7.51 -6.14
C GLN A 246 0.01 -6.90 -5.47
N CYS A 247 -0.13 -5.57 -5.46
CA CYS A 247 -1.31 -4.89 -4.90
C CYS A 247 -2.59 -5.33 -5.63
N SER A 248 -2.56 -5.37 -6.97
CA SER A 248 -3.70 -5.80 -7.79
C SER A 248 -4.06 -7.27 -7.57
N ILE A 249 -3.07 -8.17 -7.51
CA ILE A 249 -3.28 -9.61 -7.26
C ILE A 249 -3.93 -9.84 -5.89
N THR A 250 -3.45 -9.13 -4.87
CA THR A 250 -4.03 -9.23 -3.53
C THR A 250 -5.48 -8.74 -3.50
N ALA A 251 -5.81 -7.67 -4.27
CA ALA A 251 -7.18 -7.18 -4.44
C ALA A 251 -8.08 -8.24 -5.09
N ILE A 252 -7.62 -8.87 -6.17
CA ILE A 252 -8.37 -9.95 -6.85
C ILE A 252 -8.66 -11.09 -5.86
N GLY A 253 -7.69 -11.52 -5.06
CA GLY A 253 -7.89 -12.55 -4.06
C GLY A 253 -8.98 -12.20 -3.03
N SER A 254 -9.05 -10.93 -2.64
CA SER A 254 -10.10 -10.45 -1.72
C SER A 254 -11.48 -10.44 -2.39
N VAL A 255 -11.58 -10.06 -3.67
CA VAL A 255 -12.84 -10.09 -4.44
C VAL A 255 -13.36 -11.51 -4.60
N VAL A 256 -12.48 -12.48 -4.90
CA VAL A 256 -12.86 -13.90 -5.03
C VAL A 256 -13.41 -14.43 -3.70
N LEU A 257 -12.75 -14.14 -2.59
CA LEU A 257 -13.26 -14.51 -1.27
C LEU A 257 -14.61 -13.85 -0.95
N GLN A 258 -14.75 -12.56 -1.27
CA GLN A 258 -16.00 -11.82 -1.05
C GLN A 258 -17.16 -12.45 -1.84
N GLY A 259 -16.91 -12.92 -3.08
CA GLY A 259 -17.91 -13.65 -3.88
C GLY A 259 -18.43 -14.89 -3.17
N ALA A 260 -17.55 -15.68 -2.53
CA ALA A 260 -17.95 -16.85 -1.75
C ALA A 260 -18.76 -16.47 -0.50
N VAL A 261 -18.37 -15.39 0.19
CA VAL A 261 -19.05 -14.90 1.40
C VAL A 261 -20.45 -14.35 1.08
N ASN A 262 -20.61 -13.71 -0.08
CA ASN A 262 -21.93 -13.21 -0.53
C ASN A 262 -22.98 -14.34 -0.62
N GLY A 263 -22.55 -15.57 -0.91
CA GLY A 263 -23.41 -16.75 -0.90
C GLY A 263 -23.91 -17.19 0.49
N LEU A 264 -23.35 -16.65 1.59
CA LEU A 264 -23.75 -17.00 2.96
C LEU A 264 -24.86 -16.11 3.53
N GLY A 265 -25.29 -15.09 2.79
CA GLY A 265 -26.39 -14.19 3.15
C GLY A 265 -25.93 -12.81 3.64
N SER A 266 -26.88 -11.87 3.66
CA SER A 266 -26.67 -10.45 3.93
C SER A 266 -26.05 -10.17 5.31
N ASP A 267 -26.49 -10.88 6.34
CA ASP A 267 -26.05 -10.68 7.71
C ASP A 267 -24.57 -11.04 7.90
N ILE A 268 -24.13 -12.10 7.23
CA ILE A 268 -22.73 -12.53 7.20
C ILE A 268 -21.87 -11.52 6.44
N VAL A 269 -22.37 -11.01 5.29
CA VAL A 269 -21.67 -9.96 4.53
C VAL A 269 -21.52 -8.68 5.37
N ALA A 270 -22.57 -8.27 6.08
CA ALA A 270 -22.54 -7.11 6.98
C ALA A 270 -21.53 -7.33 8.11
N ALA A 271 -21.54 -8.49 8.76
CA ALA A 271 -20.59 -8.84 9.82
C ALA A 271 -19.14 -8.83 9.33
N GLN A 272 -18.86 -9.45 8.18
CA GLN A 272 -17.52 -9.47 7.61
C GLN A 272 -17.05 -8.08 7.18
N THR A 273 -17.92 -7.26 6.64
CA THR A 273 -17.61 -5.89 6.24
C THR A 273 -17.23 -5.04 7.44
N ALA A 274 -18.02 -5.08 8.51
CA ALA A 274 -17.73 -4.35 9.75
C ALA A 274 -16.45 -4.86 10.42
N GLY A 275 -16.30 -6.17 10.57
CA GLY A 275 -15.11 -6.79 11.12
C GLY A 275 -13.86 -6.51 10.28
N GLY A 276 -13.99 -6.51 8.95
CA GLY A 276 -12.93 -6.21 8.00
C GLY A 276 -12.44 -4.76 8.11
N LYS A 277 -13.35 -3.78 8.22
CA LYS A 277 -13.00 -2.37 8.44
C LYS A 277 -12.26 -2.18 9.78
N ALA A 278 -12.74 -2.80 10.85
CA ALA A 278 -12.05 -2.76 12.14
C ALA A 278 -10.65 -3.41 12.07
N ALA A 279 -10.52 -4.56 11.41
CA ALA A 279 -9.22 -5.23 11.20
C ALA A 279 -8.27 -4.40 10.35
N GLN A 280 -8.76 -3.63 9.38
CA GLN A 280 -7.95 -2.74 8.54
C GLN A 280 -7.25 -1.65 9.37
N PHE A 281 -7.93 -1.02 10.33
CA PHE A 281 -7.30 -0.04 11.23
C PHE A 281 -6.14 -0.65 12.02
N LEU A 282 -6.26 -1.91 12.41
CA LEU A 282 -5.25 -2.62 13.20
C LEU A 282 -4.09 -3.16 12.37
N SER A 283 -4.24 -3.30 11.06
CA SER A 283 -3.14 -3.69 10.17
C SER A 283 -2.24 -2.50 9.79
N VAL A 284 -2.73 -1.27 9.88
CA VAL A 284 -1.99 -0.05 9.51
C VAL A 284 -0.61 0.07 10.17
N PRO A 285 -0.42 -0.19 11.47
CA PRO A 285 0.91 -0.13 12.09
C PRO A 285 1.89 -1.15 11.51
N LEU A 286 1.44 -2.37 11.21
CA LEU A 286 2.29 -3.41 10.60
C LEU A 286 2.71 -3.02 9.18
N GLU A 287 1.81 -2.50 8.36
CA GLU A 287 2.11 -1.99 7.01
C GLU A 287 3.09 -0.82 7.06
N SER A 288 2.98 0.03 8.07
CA SER A 288 3.89 1.16 8.28
C SER A 288 5.31 0.69 8.66
N ILE A 289 5.41 -0.35 9.49
CA ILE A 289 6.68 -1.01 9.81
C ILE A 289 7.27 -1.66 8.55
N GLY A 290 6.44 -2.31 7.74
CA GLY A 290 6.84 -2.88 6.45
C GLY A 290 7.46 -1.82 5.53
N THR A 291 6.76 -0.71 5.32
CA THR A 291 7.25 0.40 4.50
C THR A 291 8.58 0.97 5.06
N ALA A 292 8.70 1.09 6.38
CA ALA A 292 9.96 1.48 7.02
C ALA A 292 11.07 0.47 6.74
N MET A 293 10.76 -0.83 6.72
CA MET A 293 11.71 -1.89 6.41
C MET A 293 12.17 -1.85 4.96
N THR A 294 11.33 -1.48 4.00
CA THR A 294 11.77 -1.29 2.60
C THR A 294 12.85 -0.22 2.53
N THR A 295 12.62 0.96 3.10
CA THR A 295 13.60 2.06 3.08
C THR A 295 14.86 1.70 3.86
N TYR A 296 14.72 1.15 5.08
CA TYR A 296 15.83 0.72 5.91
C TYR A 296 16.71 -0.32 5.19
N THR A 297 16.08 -1.34 4.61
CA THR A 297 16.77 -2.41 3.90
C THR A 297 17.46 -1.90 2.64
N SER A 298 16.77 -1.07 1.85
CA SER A 298 17.34 -0.51 0.62
C SER A 298 18.57 0.36 0.89
N GLN A 299 18.52 1.27 1.87
CA GLN A 299 19.68 2.10 2.20
C GLN A 299 20.87 1.25 2.71
N ASN A 300 20.61 0.26 3.58
CA ASN A 300 21.65 -0.62 4.10
C ASN A 300 22.20 -1.59 3.02
N MET A 301 21.36 -1.99 2.06
CA MET A 301 21.81 -2.74 0.88
C MET A 301 22.76 -1.89 0.03
N GLY A 302 22.41 -0.63 -0.23
CA GLY A 302 23.30 0.30 -0.92
C GLY A 302 24.64 0.51 -0.21
N ALA A 303 24.63 0.58 1.12
CA ALA A 303 25.83 0.64 1.95
C ALA A 303 26.60 -0.70 2.06
N LYS A 304 26.13 -1.76 1.38
CA LYS A 304 26.70 -3.13 1.41
C LYS A 304 26.77 -3.74 2.84
N ASP A 305 25.91 -3.29 3.77
CA ASP A 305 25.86 -3.82 5.16
C ASP A 305 24.67 -4.79 5.36
N LEU A 306 24.87 -6.03 4.88
CA LEU A 306 23.89 -7.11 5.08
C LEU A 306 23.74 -7.52 6.55
N GLY A 307 24.78 -7.31 7.38
CA GLY A 307 24.70 -7.56 8.82
C GLY A 307 23.70 -6.63 9.50
N ARG A 308 23.66 -5.39 9.03
CA ARG A 308 22.71 -4.39 9.52
C ARG A 308 21.29 -4.65 9.03
N VAL A 309 21.13 -5.12 7.78
CA VAL A 309 19.81 -5.60 7.27
C VAL A 309 19.25 -6.69 8.20
N ASN A 310 20.06 -7.70 8.56
CA ASN A 310 19.61 -8.77 9.46
C ASN A 310 19.20 -8.26 10.83
N ARG A 311 19.99 -7.34 11.42
CA ARG A 311 19.61 -6.70 12.70
C ARG A 311 18.29 -5.95 12.60
N GLY A 312 18.05 -5.25 11.47
CA GLY A 312 16.79 -4.57 11.20
C GLY A 312 15.62 -5.54 11.11
N VAL A 313 15.77 -6.65 10.40
CA VAL A 313 14.73 -7.68 10.28
C VAL A 313 14.37 -8.26 11.65
N ASN A 314 15.37 -8.67 12.45
CA ASN A 314 15.12 -9.21 13.78
C ASN A 314 14.44 -8.18 14.70
N THR A 315 14.86 -6.91 14.62
CA THR A 315 14.25 -5.82 15.37
C THR A 315 12.79 -5.60 14.95
N ALA A 316 12.53 -5.55 13.63
CA ALA A 316 11.18 -5.37 13.11
C ALA A 316 10.26 -6.54 13.47
N LEU A 317 10.76 -7.79 13.42
CA LEU A 317 10.03 -8.97 13.88
C LEU A 317 9.67 -8.86 15.37
N GLY A 318 10.61 -8.43 16.21
CA GLY A 318 10.34 -8.17 17.63
C GLY A 318 9.24 -7.14 17.84
N ILE A 319 9.31 -5.99 17.14
CA ILE A 319 8.27 -4.94 17.19
C ILE A 319 6.92 -5.51 16.71
N GLY A 320 6.92 -6.23 15.58
CA GLY A 320 5.72 -6.83 15.01
C GLY A 320 5.06 -7.86 15.94
N CYS A 321 5.85 -8.70 16.60
CA CYS A 321 5.35 -9.66 17.59
C CYS A 321 4.74 -8.95 18.82
N VAL A 322 5.44 -7.97 19.38
CA VAL A 322 4.93 -7.20 20.53
C VAL A 322 3.64 -6.48 20.16
N TYR A 323 3.61 -5.83 18.98
CA TYR A 323 2.39 -5.19 18.49
C TYR A 323 1.25 -6.19 18.29
N SER A 324 1.49 -7.35 17.69
CA SER A 324 0.49 -8.38 17.43
C SER A 324 -0.14 -8.89 18.73
N ILE A 325 0.67 -9.16 19.76
CA ILE A 325 0.20 -9.58 21.08
C ILE A 325 -0.60 -8.45 21.75
N ALA A 326 -0.07 -7.22 21.74
CA ALA A 326 -0.77 -6.07 22.32
C ALA A 326 -2.12 -5.82 21.64
N SER A 327 -2.16 -5.87 20.30
CA SER A 327 -3.40 -5.71 19.52
C SER A 327 -4.42 -6.79 19.85
N PHE A 328 -3.98 -8.05 19.96
CA PHE A 328 -4.87 -9.14 20.36
C PHE A 328 -5.48 -8.91 21.75
N LEU A 329 -4.67 -8.52 22.74
CA LEU A 329 -5.14 -8.26 24.10
C LEU A 329 -6.09 -7.04 24.16
N ILE A 330 -5.77 -5.96 23.46
CA ILE A 330 -6.61 -4.76 23.37
C ILE A 330 -7.96 -5.11 22.73
N LEU A 331 -7.95 -5.88 21.64
CA LEU A 331 -9.17 -6.30 20.96
C LEU A 331 -10.10 -7.14 21.83
N ARG A 332 -9.57 -7.93 22.77
CA ARG A 332 -10.41 -8.69 23.71
C ARG A 332 -11.30 -7.81 24.58
N VAL A 333 -10.94 -6.53 24.73
CA VAL A 333 -11.69 -5.57 25.56
C VAL A 333 -12.46 -4.56 24.67
N THR A 334 -11.96 -4.27 23.47
CA THR A 334 -12.47 -3.15 22.64
C THR A 334 -13.20 -3.60 21.37
N ASP A 335 -13.31 -4.89 21.09
CA ASP A 335 -13.92 -5.41 19.85
C ASP A 335 -15.37 -4.92 19.66
N LYS A 336 -16.21 -4.96 20.69
CA LYS A 336 -17.59 -4.45 20.67
C LYS A 336 -17.64 -2.95 20.35
N LEU A 337 -16.73 -2.18 20.95
CA LEU A 337 -16.67 -0.74 20.72
C LEU A 337 -16.27 -0.42 19.27
N LEU A 338 -15.27 -1.12 18.74
CA LEU A 338 -14.79 -0.93 17.38
C LEU A 338 -15.83 -1.36 16.34
N ILE A 339 -16.49 -2.50 16.55
CA ILE A 339 -17.55 -2.97 15.65
C ILE A 339 -18.77 -2.05 15.73
N GLY A 340 -19.11 -1.56 16.93
CA GLY A 340 -20.21 -0.63 17.18
C GLY A 340 -20.05 0.73 16.47
N LEU A 341 -18.88 1.07 15.93
CA LEU A 341 -18.72 2.21 15.04
C LEU A 341 -19.36 1.98 13.65
N PHE A 342 -19.62 0.72 13.29
CA PHE A 342 -20.12 0.33 11.97
C PHE A 342 -21.46 -0.40 12.00
N LEU A 343 -21.86 -0.95 13.15
CA LEU A 343 -23.07 -1.73 13.32
C LEU A 343 -23.87 -1.19 14.51
N ASP A 344 -25.20 -1.27 14.40
CA ASP A 344 -26.08 -0.93 15.51
C ASP A 344 -25.98 -2.01 16.60
N ALA A 345 -26.00 -1.58 17.86
CA ALA A 345 -25.89 -2.48 19.02
C ALA A 345 -27.09 -3.45 19.15
N SER A 346 -28.20 -3.17 18.49
CA SER A 346 -29.38 -4.03 18.44
C SER A 346 -29.16 -5.32 17.63
N GLU A 347 -28.25 -5.31 16.65
CA GLU A 347 -27.96 -6.42 15.74
C GLU A 347 -27.01 -7.45 16.39
N THR A 348 -27.47 -8.13 17.42
CA THR A 348 -26.61 -9.00 18.28
C THR A 348 -25.99 -10.17 17.52
N ALA A 349 -26.68 -10.78 16.55
CA ALA A 349 -26.17 -11.91 15.76
C ALA A 349 -25.07 -11.44 14.79
N ILE A 350 -25.25 -10.32 14.11
CA ILE A 350 -24.27 -9.73 13.19
C ILE A 350 -23.04 -9.29 13.98
N MET A 351 -23.24 -8.70 15.16
CA MET A 351 -22.16 -8.32 16.08
C MET A 351 -21.32 -9.52 16.51
N ALA A 352 -21.93 -10.64 16.89
CA ALA A 352 -21.22 -11.85 17.30
C ALA A 352 -20.38 -12.44 16.13
N ASN A 353 -20.93 -12.42 14.93
CA ASN A 353 -20.20 -12.85 13.73
C ASN A 353 -19.00 -11.93 13.43
N ALA A 354 -19.17 -10.61 13.51
CA ALA A 354 -18.08 -9.65 13.34
C ALA A 354 -16.99 -9.81 14.41
N GLN A 355 -17.36 -10.07 15.66
CA GLN A 355 -16.41 -10.40 16.73
C GLN A 355 -15.64 -11.69 16.44
N SER A 356 -16.31 -12.72 15.93
CA SER A 356 -15.66 -13.98 15.51
C SER A 356 -14.61 -13.72 14.42
N PHE A 357 -14.94 -12.90 13.41
CA PHE A 357 -14.00 -12.53 12.35
C PHE A 357 -12.76 -11.82 12.92
N ILE A 358 -12.96 -10.80 13.76
CA ILE A 358 -11.84 -10.06 14.39
C ILE A 358 -11.00 -10.98 15.27
N PHE A 359 -11.64 -11.87 16.04
CA PHE A 359 -10.94 -12.83 16.90
C PHE A 359 -9.99 -13.69 16.09
N TRP A 360 -10.49 -14.40 15.08
CA TRP A 360 -9.66 -15.30 14.28
C TRP A 360 -8.56 -14.58 13.52
N ASN A 361 -8.81 -13.39 12.99
CA ASN A 361 -7.76 -12.59 12.36
C ASN A 361 -6.70 -12.14 13.37
N SER A 362 -7.10 -11.65 14.55
CA SER A 362 -6.17 -11.11 15.55
C SER A 362 -5.28 -12.17 16.21
N VAL A 363 -5.77 -13.40 16.40
CA VAL A 363 -4.97 -14.55 16.88
C VAL A 363 -3.76 -14.79 15.96
N PHE A 364 -3.91 -14.54 14.66
CA PHE A 364 -2.89 -14.80 13.65
C PHE A 364 -2.17 -13.53 13.18
N TYR A 365 -2.17 -12.43 13.92
CA TYR A 365 -1.41 -11.24 13.57
C TYR A 365 0.11 -11.42 13.60
N ILE A 366 0.64 -12.41 14.33
CA ILE A 366 2.07 -12.74 14.28
C ILE A 366 2.48 -13.23 12.88
N PRO A 367 1.81 -14.23 12.26
CA PRO A 367 2.01 -14.55 10.84
C PRO A 367 1.90 -13.36 9.90
N LEU A 368 0.93 -12.46 10.09
CA LEU A 368 0.80 -11.25 9.29
C LEU A 368 2.03 -10.33 9.44
N ALA A 369 2.51 -10.12 10.66
CA ALA A 369 3.73 -9.33 10.91
C ALA A 369 4.95 -9.94 10.22
N VAL A 370 5.13 -11.26 10.34
CA VAL A 370 6.22 -12.00 9.67
C VAL A 370 6.15 -11.85 8.16
N LEU A 371 4.97 -12.06 7.57
CA LEU A 371 4.71 -11.88 6.14
C LEU A 371 5.09 -10.48 5.67
N ILE A 372 4.58 -9.44 6.33
CA ILE A 372 4.82 -8.04 5.98
C ILE A 372 6.32 -7.74 6.04
N ILE A 373 6.99 -8.08 7.14
CA ILE A 373 8.41 -7.74 7.34
C ILE A 373 9.29 -8.43 6.30
N TYR A 374 9.11 -9.71 6.03
CA TYR A 374 9.90 -10.41 5.01
C TYR A 374 9.59 -9.92 3.61
N ARG A 375 8.32 -9.68 3.27
CA ARG A 375 7.91 -9.13 1.96
C ARG A 375 8.60 -7.82 1.66
N TYR A 376 8.44 -6.84 2.53
CA TYR A 376 9.01 -5.51 2.35
C TYR A 376 10.55 -5.50 2.42
N THR A 377 11.14 -6.40 3.19
CA THR A 377 12.60 -6.61 3.20
C THR A 377 13.10 -7.16 1.86
N ILE A 378 12.46 -8.20 1.31
CA ILE A 378 12.82 -8.78 0.01
C ILE A 378 12.67 -7.73 -1.11
N GLN A 379 11.62 -6.91 -1.08
CA GLN A 379 11.46 -5.78 -1.99
C GLN A 379 12.62 -4.79 -1.85
N GLY A 380 12.97 -4.38 -0.63
CA GLY A 380 14.08 -3.48 -0.37
C GLY A 380 15.44 -4.03 -0.78
N LEU A 381 15.62 -5.35 -0.78
CA LEU A 381 16.80 -6.03 -1.32
C LEU A 381 16.82 -6.08 -2.86
N GLY A 382 15.73 -5.69 -3.55
CA GLY A 382 15.63 -5.66 -5.00
C GLY A 382 15.04 -6.88 -5.67
N PHE A 383 14.38 -7.72 -4.91
CA PHE A 383 13.74 -8.93 -5.43
C PHE A 383 12.21 -8.80 -5.40
N SER A 384 11.68 -7.67 -5.92
CA SER A 384 10.23 -7.38 -5.92
C SER A 384 9.41 -8.45 -6.64
N GLY A 385 9.97 -9.11 -7.66
CA GLY A 385 9.31 -10.24 -8.32
C GLY A 385 9.04 -11.42 -7.38
N LEU A 386 9.97 -11.75 -6.48
CA LEU A 386 9.74 -12.79 -5.46
C LEU A 386 8.63 -12.38 -4.49
N ALA A 387 8.63 -11.10 -4.05
CA ALA A 387 7.58 -10.59 -3.18
C ALA A 387 6.19 -10.63 -3.86
N MET A 388 6.11 -10.41 -5.17
CA MET A 388 4.88 -10.53 -5.96
C MET A 388 4.32 -11.96 -5.92
N PHE A 389 5.17 -12.99 -6.02
CA PHE A 389 4.72 -14.38 -5.93
C PHE A 389 4.10 -14.73 -4.57
N ALA A 390 4.51 -14.06 -3.49
CA ALA A 390 3.80 -14.20 -2.22
C ALA A 390 2.35 -13.67 -2.30
N GLY A 391 2.12 -12.59 -3.04
CA GLY A 391 0.76 -12.11 -3.33
C GLY A 391 -0.06 -13.14 -4.12
N VAL A 392 0.55 -13.84 -5.08
CA VAL A 392 -0.09 -14.96 -5.80
C VAL A 392 -0.44 -16.09 -4.83
N ALA A 393 0.46 -16.46 -3.91
CA ALA A 393 0.19 -17.48 -2.91
C ALA A 393 -0.98 -17.10 -2.00
N GLU A 394 -1.07 -15.83 -1.58
CA GLU A 394 -2.23 -15.33 -0.83
C GLU A 394 -3.53 -15.41 -1.64
N MET A 395 -3.51 -15.00 -2.90
CA MET A 395 -4.68 -15.06 -3.79
C MET A 395 -5.16 -16.50 -3.95
N VAL A 396 -4.25 -17.43 -4.23
CA VAL A 396 -4.56 -18.86 -4.37
C VAL A 396 -5.15 -19.41 -3.08
N ALA A 397 -4.56 -19.10 -1.92
CA ALA A 397 -5.07 -19.53 -0.62
C ALA A 397 -6.48 -19.01 -0.34
N ARG A 398 -6.76 -17.73 -0.62
CA ARG A 398 -8.11 -17.16 -0.48
C ARG A 398 -9.11 -17.81 -1.45
N ALA A 399 -8.71 -18.06 -2.68
CA ALA A 399 -9.53 -18.75 -3.66
C ALA A 399 -9.85 -20.19 -3.23
N MET A 400 -8.85 -20.93 -2.75
CA MET A 400 -9.04 -22.28 -2.21
C MET A 400 -10.03 -22.27 -1.02
N VAL A 401 -9.87 -21.35 -0.08
CA VAL A 401 -10.79 -21.24 1.05
C VAL A 401 -12.19 -20.86 0.56
N GLY A 402 -12.31 -19.89 -0.32
CA GLY A 402 -13.59 -19.43 -0.86
C GLY A 402 -14.36 -20.53 -1.60
N PHE A 403 -13.70 -21.25 -2.50
CA PHE A 403 -14.39 -22.24 -3.35
C PHE A 403 -14.61 -23.59 -2.66
N TRP A 404 -13.69 -24.02 -1.80
CA TRP A 404 -13.77 -25.38 -1.21
C TRP A 404 -14.18 -25.38 0.25
N PHE A 405 -13.66 -24.47 1.07
CA PHE A 405 -13.92 -24.54 2.52
C PHE A 405 -15.11 -23.70 2.96
N VAL A 406 -15.43 -22.59 2.31
CA VAL A 406 -16.65 -21.81 2.62
C VAL A 406 -17.93 -22.63 2.41
N PRO A 407 -18.10 -23.41 1.33
CA PRO A 407 -19.27 -24.28 1.19
C PRO A 407 -19.38 -25.39 2.24
N LEU A 408 -18.23 -25.84 2.82
CA LEU A 408 -18.17 -26.93 3.79
C LEU A 408 -18.32 -26.45 5.24
N TRP A 409 -17.67 -25.35 5.59
CA TRP A 409 -17.56 -24.86 6.97
C TRP A 409 -18.26 -23.51 7.19
N GLY A 410 -18.92 -22.99 6.16
CA GLY A 410 -19.65 -21.72 6.24
C GLY A 410 -18.77 -20.54 6.63
N TYR A 411 -19.31 -19.68 7.48
CA TYR A 411 -18.66 -18.44 7.88
C TYR A 411 -17.34 -18.63 8.63
N PHE A 412 -17.16 -19.72 9.34
CA PHE A 412 -15.89 -20.03 10.01
C PHE A 412 -14.72 -20.07 9.01
N ALA A 413 -14.92 -20.72 7.85
CA ALA A 413 -13.91 -20.72 6.79
C ALA A 413 -13.58 -19.30 6.30
N ALA A 414 -14.57 -18.44 6.14
CA ALA A 414 -14.37 -17.05 5.76
C ALA A 414 -13.54 -16.28 6.81
N CYS A 415 -13.77 -16.51 8.11
CA CYS A 415 -13.01 -15.89 9.18
C CYS A 415 -11.52 -16.26 9.16
N ILE A 416 -11.17 -17.50 8.80
CA ILE A 416 -9.78 -17.98 8.77
C ILE A 416 -9.11 -17.81 7.40
N ALA A 417 -9.81 -17.31 6.39
CA ALA A 417 -9.27 -17.17 5.03
C ALA A 417 -8.02 -16.29 4.96
N ASN A 418 -8.02 -15.16 5.67
CA ASN A 418 -6.84 -14.30 5.75
C ASN A 418 -5.68 -14.97 6.52
N PRO A 419 -5.87 -15.53 7.73
CA PRO A 419 -4.84 -16.33 8.39
C PRO A 419 -4.21 -17.41 7.49
N VAL A 420 -5.02 -18.18 6.79
CA VAL A 420 -4.51 -19.22 5.87
C VAL A 420 -3.65 -18.58 4.78
N ALA A 421 -4.10 -17.49 4.17
CA ALA A 421 -3.34 -16.76 3.15
C ALA A 421 -1.99 -16.26 3.71
N TRP A 422 -1.97 -15.76 4.94
CA TRP A 422 -0.72 -15.31 5.59
C TRP A 422 0.27 -16.45 5.83
N PHE A 423 -0.20 -17.63 6.23
CA PHE A 423 0.66 -18.80 6.36
C PHE A 423 1.24 -19.24 5.01
N PHE A 424 0.42 -19.29 3.96
CA PHE A 424 0.89 -19.64 2.61
C PHE A 424 1.97 -18.67 2.13
N ALA A 425 1.77 -17.37 2.33
CA ALA A 425 2.77 -16.38 1.99
C ALA A 425 4.04 -16.50 2.85
N CYS A 426 3.94 -16.74 4.16
CA CYS A 426 5.09 -16.94 5.03
C CYS A 426 5.90 -18.17 4.62
N PHE A 427 5.23 -19.27 4.26
CA PHE A 427 5.88 -20.51 3.80
C PHE A 427 6.73 -20.27 2.55
N PHE A 428 6.34 -19.34 1.71
CA PHE A 428 7.12 -18.92 0.53
C PHE A 428 8.20 -17.88 0.90
N LEU A 429 7.84 -16.82 1.63
CA LEU A 429 8.72 -15.67 1.86
C LEU A 429 9.90 -15.97 2.78
N ILE A 430 9.72 -16.83 3.80
CA ILE A 430 10.81 -17.14 4.74
C ILE A 430 11.96 -17.85 4.01
N PRO A 431 11.75 -18.96 3.28
CA PRO A 431 12.81 -19.57 2.48
C PRO A 431 13.39 -18.62 1.43
N ALA A 432 12.53 -17.84 0.74
CA ALA A 432 12.97 -16.87 -0.26
C ALA A 432 13.95 -15.85 0.32
N TYR A 433 13.67 -15.32 1.51
CA TYR A 433 14.59 -14.39 2.20
C TYR A 433 15.97 -15.03 2.45
N PHE A 434 16.00 -16.26 2.97
CA PHE A 434 17.27 -16.91 3.26
C PHE A 434 18.07 -17.24 1.97
N VAL A 435 17.40 -17.60 0.89
CA VAL A 435 18.02 -17.81 -0.42
C VAL A 435 18.61 -16.51 -0.96
N VAL A 436 17.83 -15.42 -0.96
CA VAL A 436 18.28 -14.10 -1.39
C VAL A 436 19.47 -13.63 -0.57
N ARG A 437 19.39 -13.76 0.74
CA ARG A 437 20.48 -13.39 1.66
C ARG A 437 21.76 -14.16 1.38
N ARG A 438 21.67 -15.49 1.18
CA ARG A 438 22.83 -16.33 0.86
C ARG A 438 23.46 -15.93 -0.46
N ARG A 439 22.64 -15.62 -1.46
CA ARG A 439 23.10 -15.13 -2.76
C ARG A 439 23.89 -13.83 -2.63
N LEU A 440 23.31 -12.83 -1.96
CA LEU A 440 23.95 -11.53 -1.75
C LEU A 440 25.23 -11.63 -0.91
N GLN A 441 25.28 -12.53 0.07
CA GLN A 441 26.48 -12.76 0.85
C GLN A 441 27.58 -13.35 -0.01
N LYS A 442 27.30 -14.33 -0.88
CA LYS A 442 28.28 -14.90 -1.82
C LYS A 442 28.80 -13.85 -2.80
N GLU A 443 27.92 -13.00 -3.36
CA GLU A 443 28.33 -11.91 -4.26
C GLU A 443 29.31 -10.95 -3.56
N LYS A 444 29.02 -10.59 -2.31
CA LYS A 444 29.89 -9.73 -1.48
C LYS A 444 31.24 -10.39 -1.19
N ASP A 445 31.27 -11.70 -0.90
CA ASP A 445 32.50 -12.43 -0.59
C ASP A 445 33.39 -12.57 -1.84
N ILE A 446 32.79 -12.76 -3.03
CA ILE A 446 33.50 -12.78 -4.33
C ILE A 446 34.10 -11.41 -4.63
N GLU A 447 33.35 -10.32 -4.45
CA GLU A 447 33.83 -8.95 -4.66
C GLU A 447 35.04 -8.65 -3.76
N LYS A 448 34.97 -8.99 -2.49
CA LYS A 448 36.10 -8.82 -1.55
C LYS A 448 37.33 -9.64 -1.95
N ALA A 449 37.12 -10.87 -2.45
CA ALA A 449 38.26 -11.68 -2.89
C ALA A 449 38.93 -11.09 -4.14
N HIS A 450 38.16 -10.54 -5.06
CA HIS A 450 38.67 -9.87 -6.26
C HIS A 450 39.47 -8.59 -5.91
N ASP A 451 38.91 -7.76 -5.00
CA ASP A 451 39.58 -6.55 -4.54
C ASP A 451 40.90 -6.85 -3.81
N ALA A 452 40.92 -7.93 -3.01
CA ALA A 452 42.13 -8.38 -2.33
C ALA A 452 43.21 -8.92 -3.28
N GLN A 453 42.81 -9.51 -4.40
CA GLN A 453 43.72 -9.94 -5.46
C GLN A 453 44.26 -8.73 -6.25
N ALA A 454 43.38 -7.78 -6.61
CA ALA A 454 43.80 -6.55 -7.29
C ALA A 454 44.74 -5.67 -6.47
N ALA A 455 44.59 -5.69 -5.14
CA ALA A 455 45.48 -4.96 -4.22
C ALA A 455 46.85 -5.62 -4.03
N LYS A 456 47.02 -6.88 -4.44
CA LYS A 456 48.29 -7.64 -4.37
C LYS A 456 49.03 -7.67 -5.72
N ALA A 457 48.38 -7.35 -6.81
CA ALA A 457 48.96 -7.18 -8.15
C ALA A 457 49.42 -5.72 -8.36
#